data_d36ff59ff7c547da619411a11fa63814
#
_entry.id   d36ff59ff7c547da619411a11fa63814
#
_cell.length_a   1.000
_cell.length_b   1.000
_cell.length_c   1.000
_cell.angle_alpha   90.00
_cell.angle_beta   90.00
_cell.angle_gamma   90.00
#
_symmetry.space_group_name_H-M   'P 1'
#
loop_
_entity.id
_entity.type
_entity.pdbx_description
1 polymer ?
#
loop_
_entity_poly.entity_id
_entity_poly.type
_entity_poly.pdbx_seq_one_letter_code
_entity_poly.pdbx_strand_id
1 'polypeptide(L)'
;MVAILLATLNLSIPDLDVTTPVKIKEPPKKFLQFIEYKEPPTTQQYVIYWGLNAVDVYITNRALKNPNIIEGNPLLGVNPSLGKLILFKAIAGSLVGNNLDSQMMTGANSTLSYIVYRNYTIIKDRKK
;
A
#
# COMPACT_ATOMS: atom_id res chain seq x y z
N MET A 1 9.27 21.97 11.97
CA MET A 1 8.36 21.74 13.11
C MET A 1 9.06 21.24 14.37
N VAL A 2 10.20 20.56 14.29
CA VAL A 2 10.99 20.09 15.46
C VAL A 2 11.71 21.23 16.18
N ALA A 3 12.15 22.27 15.46
CA ALA A 3 12.86 23.41 16.06
C ALA A 3 11.99 24.29 16.98
N ILE A 4 10.69 24.33 16.78
CA ILE A 4 9.75 25.14 17.58
C ILE A 4 9.47 24.46 18.95
N LEU A 5 9.57 23.14 19.02
CA LEU A 5 9.34 22.39 20.26
C LEU A 5 10.51 22.52 21.24
N LEU A 6 11.74 22.72 20.74
CA LEU A 6 12.93 22.93 21.57
C LEU A 6 12.99 24.32 22.23
N ALA A 7 12.36 25.33 21.64
CA ALA A 7 12.32 26.68 22.19
C ALA A 7 11.40 26.83 23.42
N THR A 8 10.47 25.91 23.63
CA THR A 8 9.52 25.94 24.76
C THR A 8 9.99 25.18 26.00
N LEU A 9 11.09 24.44 25.91
CA LEU A 9 11.56 23.57 27.00
C LEU A 9 12.63 24.23 27.90
N ASN A 10 13.01 25.48 27.66
CA ASN A 10 13.97 26.23 28.47
C ASN A 10 15.17 25.39 28.95
N LEU A 11 15.63 24.46 28.11
CA LEU A 11 16.82 23.68 28.34
C LEU A 11 18.03 24.57 28.03
N SER A 12 18.71 25.04 29.08
CA SER A 12 20.03 25.66 28.97
C SER A 12 20.98 24.62 28.36
N ILE A 13 21.18 24.71 27.04
CA ILE A 13 22.21 23.92 26.37
C ILE A 13 23.54 24.52 26.82
N PRO A 14 24.42 23.75 27.49
CA PRO A 14 25.74 24.23 27.80
C PRO A 14 26.45 24.63 26.51
N ASP A 15 27.20 25.74 26.54
CA ASP A 15 27.90 26.34 25.40
C ASP A 15 28.47 25.29 24.45
N LEU A 16 27.74 25.01 23.41
CA LEU A 16 28.25 24.26 22.27
C LEU A 16 29.14 25.23 21.52
N ASP A 17 30.46 25.04 21.62
CA ASP A 17 31.43 25.75 20.80
C ASP A 17 31.15 25.43 19.32
N VAL A 18 30.38 26.31 18.68
CA VAL A 18 29.92 26.19 17.28
C VAL A 18 31.07 26.43 16.29
N THR A 19 32.27 26.76 16.79
CA THR A 19 33.42 27.12 15.95
C THR A 19 34.24 25.90 15.50
N THR A 20 34.07 24.74 16.12
CA THR A 20 34.70 23.52 15.63
C THR A 20 33.80 22.84 14.59
N PRO A 21 34.25 22.72 13.32
CA PRO A 21 33.49 21.96 12.34
C PRO A 21 33.40 20.50 12.82
N VAL A 22 32.20 20.08 13.19
CA VAL A 22 31.95 18.66 13.51
C VAL A 22 32.32 17.87 12.27
N LYS A 23 33.44 17.17 12.29
CA LYS A 23 33.80 16.18 11.26
C LYS A 23 32.74 15.09 11.32
N ILE A 24 31.68 15.23 10.54
CA ILE A 24 30.71 14.17 10.31
C ILE A 24 31.50 13.03 9.66
N LYS A 25 31.75 11.98 10.43
CA LYS A 25 32.35 10.75 9.91
C LYS A 25 31.45 10.26 8.81
N GLU A 26 31.92 10.28 7.56
CA GLU A 26 31.16 9.69 6.46
C GLU A 26 30.74 8.27 6.86
N PRO A 27 29.46 7.93 6.68
CA PRO A 27 29.00 6.59 6.99
C PRO A 27 29.84 5.59 6.17
N PRO A 28 30.21 4.44 6.75
CA PRO A 28 31.03 3.47 6.05
C PRO A 28 30.38 3.11 4.71
N LYS A 29 31.15 3.14 3.62
CA LYS A 29 30.67 2.89 2.24
C LYS A 29 29.83 1.61 2.12
N LYS A 30 30.03 0.63 3.01
CA LYS A 30 29.18 -0.56 3.13
C LYS A 30 27.73 -0.27 3.59
N PHE A 31 27.50 0.80 4.35
CA PHE A 31 26.15 1.16 4.78
C PHE A 31 25.32 1.76 3.62
N LEU A 32 25.97 2.45 2.70
CA LEU A 32 25.31 2.99 1.49
C LEU A 32 24.96 1.90 0.46
N GLN A 33 25.62 0.73 0.51
CA GLN A 33 25.27 -0.42 -0.34
C GLN A 33 23.97 -1.12 0.09
N PHE A 34 23.47 -0.89 1.31
CA PHE A 34 22.19 -1.40 1.78
C PHE A 34 21.00 -0.51 1.39
N ILE A 35 21.25 0.71 0.90
CA ILE A 35 20.21 1.50 0.21
C ILE A 35 20.21 1.00 -1.24
N GLU A 36 19.74 -0.22 -1.42
CA GLU A 36 19.48 -0.80 -2.72
C GLU A 36 18.47 0.11 -3.43
N TYR A 37 18.88 0.69 -4.54
CA TYR A 37 17.98 1.50 -5.37
C TYR A 37 16.88 0.58 -5.89
N LYS A 38 15.71 0.70 -5.30
CA LYS A 38 14.56 -0.10 -5.70
C LYS A 38 13.95 0.53 -6.93
N GLU A 39 13.97 -0.21 -8.03
CA GLU A 39 13.38 0.24 -9.27
C GLU A 39 11.88 0.52 -9.09
N PRO A 40 11.39 1.68 -9.57
CA PRO A 40 9.96 1.97 -9.53
C PRO A 40 9.19 0.96 -10.40
N PRO A 41 7.91 0.70 -10.09
CA PRO A 41 7.08 -0.14 -10.92
C PRO A 41 6.95 0.40 -12.35
N THR A 42 6.93 -0.49 -13.31
CA THR A 42 6.70 -0.14 -14.71
C THR A 42 5.25 0.27 -14.95
N THR A 43 5.00 1.04 -16.01
CA THR A 43 3.63 1.38 -16.44
C THR A 43 2.78 0.13 -16.65
N GLN A 44 3.36 -0.94 -17.22
CA GLN A 44 2.66 -2.20 -17.43
C GLN A 44 2.22 -2.84 -16.11
N GLN A 45 3.08 -2.83 -15.09
CA GLN A 45 2.75 -3.35 -13.76
C GLN A 45 1.60 -2.57 -13.12
N TYR A 46 1.57 -1.24 -13.27
CA TYR A 46 0.46 -0.40 -12.81
C TYR A 46 -0.85 -0.70 -13.55
N VAL A 47 -0.80 -0.86 -14.86
CA VAL A 47 -2.00 -1.21 -15.65
C VAL A 47 -2.57 -2.56 -15.20
N ILE A 48 -1.72 -3.56 -14.98
CA ILE A 48 -2.14 -4.87 -14.47
C ILE A 48 -2.72 -4.71 -13.06
N TYR A 49 -2.07 -3.97 -12.18
CA TYR A 49 -2.50 -3.74 -10.80
C TYR A 49 -3.91 -3.14 -10.74
N TRP A 50 -4.15 -2.06 -11.47
CA TRP A 50 -5.46 -1.40 -11.49
C TRP A 50 -6.52 -2.23 -12.22
N GLY A 51 -6.14 -2.93 -13.28
CA GLY A 51 -7.02 -3.87 -13.98
C GLY A 51 -7.51 -4.98 -13.06
N LEU A 52 -6.62 -5.61 -12.28
CA LEU A 52 -6.98 -6.64 -11.31
C LEU A 52 -7.88 -6.10 -10.18
N ASN A 53 -7.62 -4.89 -9.67
CA ASN A 53 -8.49 -4.25 -8.69
C ASN A 53 -9.90 -4.00 -9.24
N ALA A 54 -10.02 -3.56 -10.50
CA ALA A 54 -11.31 -3.36 -11.15
C ALA A 54 -12.08 -4.68 -11.33
N VAL A 55 -11.39 -5.73 -11.77
CA VAL A 55 -11.98 -7.08 -11.90
C VAL A 55 -12.43 -7.62 -10.56
N ASP A 56 -11.63 -7.43 -9.49
CA ASP A 56 -12.01 -7.86 -8.14
C ASP A 56 -13.27 -7.14 -7.64
N VAL A 57 -13.39 -5.83 -7.84
CA VAL A 57 -14.62 -5.07 -7.54
C VAL A 57 -15.82 -5.62 -8.29
N TYR A 58 -15.66 -5.89 -9.59
CA TYR A 58 -16.75 -6.43 -10.41
C TYR A 58 -17.21 -7.80 -9.91
N ILE A 59 -16.28 -8.71 -9.65
CA ILE A 59 -16.57 -10.06 -9.17
C ILE A 59 -17.20 -10.01 -7.79
N THR A 60 -16.65 -9.22 -6.87
CA THR A 60 -17.18 -9.05 -5.51
C THR A 60 -18.60 -8.48 -5.55
N ASN A 61 -18.85 -7.42 -6.30
CA ASN A 61 -20.19 -6.85 -6.44
C ASN A 61 -21.19 -7.86 -7.02
N ARG A 62 -20.75 -8.70 -7.97
CA ARG A 62 -21.60 -9.76 -8.51
C ARG A 62 -21.86 -10.87 -7.51
N ALA A 63 -20.86 -11.22 -6.70
CA ALA A 63 -21.00 -12.22 -5.63
C ALA A 63 -22.03 -11.78 -4.57
N LEU A 64 -21.95 -10.53 -4.15
CA LEU A 64 -22.80 -9.94 -3.12
C LEU A 64 -24.29 -9.81 -3.53
N LYS A 65 -24.62 -10.01 -4.78
CA LYS A 65 -26.04 -10.15 -5.21
C LYS A 65 -26.68 -11.46 -4.74
N ASN A 66 -25.87 -12.42 -4.32
CA ASN A 66 -26.35 -13.64 -3.71
C ASN A 66 -26.48 -13.42 -2.18
N PRO A 67 -27.68 -13.56 -1.58
CA PRO A 67 -27.91 -13.29 -0.16
C PRO A 67 -27.11 -14.20 0.79
N ASN A 68 -26.59 -15.32 0.28
CA ASN A 68 -25.76 -16.26 1.05
C ASN A 68 -24.26 -15.94 1.02
N ILE A 69 -23.88 -14.85 0.35
CA ILE A 69 -22.49 -14.39 0.27
C ILE A 69 -22.39 -13.06 0.99
N ILE A 70 -21.48 -12.99 1.94
CA ILE A 70 -21.16 -11.76 2.67
C ILE A 70 -19.74 -11.32 2.37
N GLU A 71 -19.49 -10.01 2.42
CA GLU A 71 -18.15 -9.44 2.31
C GLU A 71 -17.30 -9.84 3.52
N GLY A 72 -16.12 -10.35 3.26
CA GLY A 72 -15.19 -10.77 4.33
C GLY A 72 -14.37 -9.62 4.94
N ASN A 73 -14.36 -8.45 4.30
CA ASN A 73 -13.60 -7.31 4.80
C ASN A 73 -14.45 -6.50 5.81
N PRO A 74 -14.07 -6.47 7.10
CA PRO A 74 -14.86 -5.79 8.14
C PRO A 74 -15.00 -4.28 7.92
N LEU A 75 -14.06 -3.64 7.21
CA LEU A 75 -14.09 -2.21 6.88
C LEU A 75 -15.19 -1.88 5.87
N LEU A 76 -15.55 -2.83 5.03
CA LEU A 76 -16.62 -2.68 4.04
C LEU A 76 -18.01 -2.97 4.62
N GLY A 77 -18.09 -3.78 5.67
CA GLY A 77 -19.33 -4.27 6.24
C GLY A 77 -19.92 -5.44 5.44
N VAL A 78 -21.02 -5.98 5.91
CA VAL A 78 -21.59 -7.26 5.43
C VAL A 78 -22.07 -7.20 3.97
N ASN A 79 -22.63 -6.06 3.55
CA ASN A 79 -23.20 -5.89 2.21
C ASN A 79 -22.90 -4.47 1.68
N PRO A 80 -21.67 -4.20 1.26
CA PRO A 80 -21.27 -2.87 0.79
C PRO A 80 -21.91 -2.55 -0.57
N SER A 81 -22.28 -1.28 -0.76
CA SER A 81 -22.68 -0.80 -2.08
C SER A 81 -21.51 -0.83 -3.07
N LEU A 82 -21.80 -0.87 -4.38
CA LEU A 82 -20.78 -0.80 -5.43
C LEU A 82 -19.90 0.44 -5.27
N GLY A 83 -20.49 1.61 -4.97
CA GLY A 83 -19.74 2.84 -4.74
C GLY A 83 -18.75 2.72 -3.57
N LYS A 84 -19.15 2.06 -2.48
CA LYS A 84 -18.28 1.81 -1.33
C LYS A 84 -17.12 0.88 -1.69
N LEU A 85 -17.38 -0.17 -2.49
CA LEU A 85 -16.32 -1.06 -3.00
C LEU A 85 -15.31 -0.32 -3.87
N ILE A 86 -15.78 0.49 -4.82
CA ILE A 86 -14.93 1.28 -5.71
C ILE A 86 -14.08 2.26 -4.89
N LEU A 87 -14.70 3.03 -4.01
CA LEU A 87 -14.00 4.03 -3.19
C LEU A 87 -12.95 3.39 -2.31
N PHE A 88 -13.28 2.29 -1.64
CA PHE A 88 -12.33 1.56 -0.80
C PHE A 88 -11.12 1.07 -1.61
N LYS A 89 -11.37 0.45 -2.77
CA LYS A 89 -10.31 -0.04 -3.65
C LYS A 89 -9.47 1.10 -4.24
N ALA A 90 -10.07 2.23 -4.57
CA ALA A 90 -9.34 3.39 -5.06
C ALA A 90 -8.41 3.96 -3.99
N ILE A 91 -8.89 4.14 -2.76
CA ILE A 91 -8.09 4.67 -1.65
C ILE A 91 -7.00 3.66 -1.24
N ALA A 92 -7.39 2.45 -0.86
CA ALA A 92 -6.46 1.43 -0.41
C ALA A 92 -5.47 1.04 -1.51
N GLY A 93 -5.95 0.90 -2.75
CA GLY A 93 -5.12 0.60 -3.91
C GLY A 93 -4.10 1.70 -4.22
N SER A 94 -4.48 2.97 -4.09
CA SER A 94 -3.54 4.09 -4.27
C SER A 94 -2.50 4.13 -3.16
N LEU A 95 -2.92 3.96 -1.89
CA LEU A 95 -1.99 3.95 -0.76
C LEU A 95 -0.97 2.81 -0.89
N VAL A 96 -1.40 1.62 -1.29
CA VAL A 96 -0.50 0.49 -1.50
C VAL A 96 0.33 0.69 -2.76
N GLY A 97 -0.31 0.92 -3.90
CA GLY A 97 0.35 0.98 -5.22
C GLY A 97 1.44 2.04 -5.31
N ASN A 98 1.23 3.22 -4.69
CA ASN A 98 2.20 4.32 -4.74
C ASN A 98 3.44 4.09 -3.85
N ASN A 99 3.40 3.08 -2.97
CA ASN A 99 4.51 2.78 -2.06
C ASN A 99 5.26 1.49 -2.42
N LEU A 100 4.91 0.82 -3.52
CA LEU A 100 5.55 -0.40 -3.95
C LEU A 100 6.70 -0.12 -4.92
N ASP A 101 7.79 -0.87 -4.80
CA ASP A 101 8.80 -1.01 -5.85
C ASP A 101 8.38 -2.05 -6.90
N SER A 102 9.17 -2.24 -7.96
CA SER A 102 8.86 -3.16 -9.06
C SER A 102 8.69 -4.62 -8.61
N GLN A 103 9.52 -5.09 -7.66
CA GLN A 103 9.42 -6.46 -7.14
C GLN A 103 8.17 -6.65 -6.29
N MET A 104 7.92 -5.69 -5.39
CA MET A 104 6.72 -5.70 -4.56
C MET A 104 5.45 -5.59 -5.41
N MET A 105 5.45 -4.78 -6.48
CA MET A 105 4.33 -4.66 -7.40
C MET A 105 4.06 -5.98 -8.14
N THR A 106 5.11 -6.72 -8.52
CA THR A 106 4.95 -8.06 -9.10
C THR A 106 4.30 -9.01 -8.11
N GLY A 107 4.74 -9.00 -6.85
CA GLY A 107 4.12 -9.79 -5.77
C GLY A 107 2.66 -9.41 -5.53
N ALA A 108 2.36 -8.12 -5.50
CA ALA A 108 0.99 -7.60 -5.34
C ALA A 108 0.08 -8.05 -6.50
N ASN A 109 0.56 -7.96 -7.75
CA ASN A 109 -0.17 -8.41 -8.93
C ASN A 109 -0.43 -9.93 -8.90
N SER A 110 0.53 -10.72 -8.45
CA SER A 110 0.38 -12.17 -8.30
C SER A 110 -0.68 -12.51 -7.23
N THR A 111 -0.63 -11.83 -6.09
CA THR A 111 -1.60 -12.00 -5.00
C THR A 111 -3.01 -11.60 -5.44
N LEU A 112 -3.16 -10.45 -6.11
CA LEU A 112 -4.44 -10.00 -6.64
C LEU A 112 -5.00 -10.96 -7.68
N SER A 113 -4.16 -11.51 -8.56
CA SER A 113 -4.57 -12.52 -9.54
C SER A 113 -5.14 -13.75 -8.86
N TYR A 114 -4.50 -14.23 -7.80
CA TYR A 114 -5.00 -15.34 -7.01
C TYR A 114 -6.34 -15.03 -6.33
N ILE A 115 -6.48 -13.84 -5.73
CA ILE A 115 -7.73 -13.42 -5.10
C ILE A 115 -8.89 -13.36 -6.11
N VAL A 116 -8.65 -12.74 -7.27
CA VAL A 116 -9.61 -12.65 -8.37
C VAL A 116 -10.04 -14.04 -8.84
N TYR A 117 -9.08 -14.94 -9.06
CA TYR A 117 -9.36 -16.32 -9.45
C TYR A 117 -10.20 -17.05 -8.39
N ARG A 118 -9.81 -16.97 -7.12
CA ARG A 118 -10.55 -17.59 -6.01
C ARG A 118 -11.98 -17.06 -5.91
N ASN A 119 -12.16 -15.74 -5.97
CA ASN A 119 -13.48 -15.12 -5.91
C ASN A 119 -14.36 -15.54 -7.11
N TYR A 120 -13.77 -15.69 -8.29
CA TYR A 120 -14.47 -16.20 -9.48
C TYR A 120 -14.93 -17.66 -9.29
N THR A 121 -14.09 -18.52 -8.76
CA THR A 121 -14.45 -19.94 -8.54
C THR A 121 -15.59 -20.08 -7.53
N ILE A 122 -15.60 -19.30 -6.46
CA ILE A 122 -16.69 -19.29 -5.47
C ILE A 122 -18.03 -18.98 -6.14
N ILE A 123 -18.07 -18.02 -7.06
CA ILE A 123 -19.31 -17.67 -7.77
C ILE A 123 -19.73 -18.78 -8.74
N LYS A 124 -18.78 -19.39 -9.41
CA LYS A 124 -19.05 -20.46 -10.38
C LYS A 124 -19.63 -21.70 -9.72
N ASP A 125 -19.04 -22.12 -8.60
CA ASP A 125 -19.43 -23.36 -7.91
C ASP A 125 -20.81 -23.24 -7.23
N ARG A 126 -21.24 -22.03 -6.87
CA ARG A 126 -22.56 -21.78 -6.26
C ARG A 126 -23.70 -21.60 -7.27
N LYS A 127 -23.42 -21.69 -8.57
CA LYS A 127 -24.44 -21.70 -9.62
C LYS A 127 -24.94 -23.11 -9.99
N LYS A 128 -24.32 -24.13 -9.41
CA LYS A 128 -24.78 -25.51 -9.49
C LYS A 128 -25.65 -25.83 -8.29
#